data_56e716df3dc6669432df54a06c00eb2c
#
_entry.id   56e716df3dc6669432df54a06c00eb2c
#
_cell.length_a   1.000
_cell.length_b   1.000
_cell.length_c   1.000
_cell.angle_alpha   90.00
_cell.angle_beta   90.00
_cell.angle_gamma   90.00
#
_symmetry.space_group_name_H-M   'P 1'
#
loop_
_entity.id
_entity.type
_entity.pdbx_description
1 polymer ?
#
loop_
_entity_poly.entity_id
_entity_poly.type
_entity_poly.pdbx_seq_one_letter_code
_entity_poly.pdbx_strand_id
1 'polypeptide(L)'
;MKIVLATSNLDKVKEIKEFLKGYEIYALSEVVKPFEIVEDGSSFQENALIKSKAVFAKLKELGLESEFISLSDDSGISVDALGGEPGIYSARYSDIDENGKMAAKNATDASNRAKLICRLNALNLQSSLAHYTACIAISSKFGYYTTHVFMYGDAINEE
;
A
#
# COMPACT_ATOMS: atom_id res chain seq x y z
N MET A 1 -6.02 2.21 24.00
CA MET A 1 -6.63 2.05 22.65
C MET A 1 -5.69 1.20 21.83
N LYS A 2 -6.17 0.12 21.28
CA LYS A 2 -5.41 -0.89 20.54
C LYS A 2 -5.49 -0.60 19.04
N ILE A 3 -4.46 -0.96 18.28
CA ILE A 3 -4.37 -0.72 16.84
C ILE A 3 -4.38 -2.06 16.12
N VAL A 4 -5.31 -2.26 15.19
CA VAL A 4 -5.27 -3.38 14.24
C VAL A 4 -4.72 -2.88 12.91
N LEU A 5 -3.70 -3.55 12.40
CA LEU A 5 -3.12 -3.24 11.09
C LEU A 5 -3.92 -3.92 9.98
N ALA A 6 -4.48 -3.13 9.07
CA ALA A 6 -5.25 -3.62 7.93
C ALA A 6 -4.31 -4.11 6.79
N THR A 7 -3.43 -5.03 7.13
CA THR A 7 -2.51 -5.66 6.18
C THR A 7 -2.32 -7.14 6.52
N SER A 8 -2.14 -7.95 5.49
CA SER A 8 -1.72 -9.36 5.61
C SER A 8 -0.20 -9.55 5.51
N ASN A 9 0.55 -8.47 5.20
CA ASN A 9 2.00 -8.51 5.09
C ASN A 9 2.64 -8.48 6.48
N LEU A 10 3.21 -9.61 6.90
CA LEU A 10 3.82 -9.77 8.22
C LEU A 10 5.10 -8.95 8.40
N ASP A 11 5.82 -8.65 7.33
CA ASP A 11 7.02 -7.80 7.41
C ASP A 11 6.62 -6.36 7.72
N LYS A 12 5.58 -5.84 7.07
CA LYS A 12 4.99 -4.53 7.41
C LYS A 12 4.50 -4.49 8.86
N VAL A 13 3.85 -5.55 9.32
CA VAL A 13 3.39 -5.65 10.71
C VAL A 13 4.57 -5.53 11.68
N LYS A 14 5.67 -6.23 11.39
CA LYS A 14 6.88 -6.19 12.21
C LYS A 14 7.50 -4.79 12.24
N GLU A 15 7.68 -4.18 11.08
CA GLU A 15 8.23 -2.82 10.95
C GLU A 15 7.40 -1.80 11.73
N ILE A 16 6.07 -1.83 11.58
CA ILE A 16 5.19 -0.89 12.27
C ILE A 16 5.22 -1.12 13.79
N LYS A 17 5.25 -2.38 14.25
CA LYS A 17 5.41 -2.71 15.68
C LYS A 17 6.73 -2.18 16.25
N GLU A 18 7.82 -2.25 15.48
CA GLU A 18 9.12 -1.72 15.88
C GLU A 18 9.16 -0.19 15.92
N PHE A 19 8.44 0.47 14.99
CA PHE A 19 8.40 1.92 14.89
C PHE A 19 7.49 2.56 15.94
N LEU A 20 6.31 1.99 16.18
CA LEU A 20 5.32 2.51 17.13
C LEU A 20 5.44 1.83 18.50
N LYS A 21 6.66 1.82 19.06
CA LYS A 21 6.89 1.30 20.43
C LYS A 21 6.06 2.08 21.45
N GLY A 22 5.34 1.36 22.30
CA GLY A 22 4.47 1.94 23.32
C GLY A 22 2.98 1.90 22.98
N TYR A 23 2.62 1.45 21.76
CA TYR A 23 1.24 1.17 21.39
C TYR A 23 0.99 -0.34 21.35
N GLU A 24 -0.22 -0.75 21.69
CA GLU A 24 -0.68 -2.14 21.53
C GLU A 24 -1.11 -2.36 20.07
N ILE A 25 -0.25 -3.03 19.29
CA ILE A 25 -0.45 -3.24 17.85
C ILE A 25 -0.68 -4.72 17.57
N TYR A 26 -1.72 -5.01 16.81
CA TYR A 26 -2.16 -6.33 16.43
C TYR A 26 -2.12 -6.50 14.91
N ALA A 27 -1.68 -7.66 14.44
CA ALA A 27 -1.91 -8.05 13.06
C ALA A 27 -3.40 -8.32 12.83
N LEU A 28 -3.86 -8.17 11.58
CA LEU A 28 -5.26 -8.41 11.23
C LEU A 28 -5.73 -9.80 11.69
N SER A 29 -4.93 -10.83 11.43
CA SER A 29 -5.24 -12.21 11.76
C SER A 29 -5.33 -12.52 13.26
N GLU A 30 -4.79 -11.65 14.11
CA GLU A 30 -4.86 -11.82 15.58
C GLU A 30 -6.23 -11.36 16.14
N VAL A 31 -6.99 -10.58 15.39
CA VAL A 31 -8.24 -9.95 15.86
C VAL A 31 -9.44 -10.33 15.00
N VAL A 32 -9.26 -10.42 13.69
CA VAL A 32 -10.33 -10.61 12.71
C VAL A 32 -9.98 -11.82 11.84
N LYS A 33 -10.98 -12.67 11.55
CA LYS A 33 -10.79 -13.72 10.56
C LYS A 33 -10.43 -13.11 9.20
N PRO A 34 -9.48 -13.69 8.45
CA PRO A 34 -9.11 -13.21 7.14
C PRO A 34 -10.33 -13.06 6.22
N PHE A 35 -10.39 -11.93 5.52
CA PHE A 35 -11.42 -11.63 4.51
C PHE A 35 -10.77 -10.84 3.38
N GLU A 36 -11.41 -10.88 2.22
CA GLU A 36 -10.93 -10.16 1.05
C GLU A 36 -11.32 -8.68 1.15
N ILE A 37 -10.34 -7.80 0.88
CA ILE A 37 -10.55 -6.35 0.72
C ILE A 37 -10.24 -6.02 -0.72
N VAL A 38 -11.25 -5.53 -1.44
CA VAL A 38 -11.08 -5.09 -2.82
C VAL A 38 -10.53 -3.66 -2.81
N GLU A 39 -9.33 -3.48 -3.33
CA GLU A 39 -8.66 -2.19 -3.45
C GLU A 39 -8.89 -1.65 -4.88
N ASP A 40 -10.00 -0.96 -5.08
CA ASP A 40 -10.45 -0.40 -6.35
C ASP A 40 -10.38 1.15 -6.37
N GLY A 41 -9.69 1.73 -5.42
CA GLY A 41 -9.44 3.17 -5.37
C GLY A 41 -8.53 3.65 -6.49
N SER A 42 -8.70 4.92 -6.87
CA SER A 42 -7.93 5.60 -7.92
C SER A 42 -6.66 6.30 -7.38
N SER A 43 -6.44 6.27 -6.08
CA SER A 43 -5.30 6.88 -5.40
C SER A 43 -4.84 6.05 -4.21
N PHE A 44 -3.58 6.25 -3.79
CA PHE A 44 -3.06 5.65 -2.56
C PHE A 44 -3.91 5.99 -1.34
N GLN A 45 -4.40 7.23 -1.26
CA GLN A 45 -5.26 7.67 -0.17
C GLN A 45 -6.58 6.91 -0.14
N GLU A 46 -7.21 6.72 -1.30
CA GLU A 46 -8.46 5.95 -1.39
C GLU A 46 -8.25 4.49 -1.02
N ASN A 47 -7.20 3.83 -1.54
CA ASN A 47 -6.91 2.45 -1.21
C ASN A 47 -6.58 2.27 0.28
N ALA A 48 -5.77 3.15 0.87
CA ALA A 48 -5.53 3.12 2.31
C ALA A 48 -6.84 3.25 3.08
N LEU A 49 -7.70 4.19 2.70
CA LEU A 49 -8.98 4.41 3.37
C LEU A 49 -9.95 3.23 3.22
N ILE A 50 -10.02 2.62 2.03
CA ILE A 50 -10.80 1.39 1.79
C ILE A 50 -10.37 0.30 2.76
N LYS A 51 -9.08 0.03 2.87
CA LYS A 51 -8.53 -1.00 3.78
C LYS A 51 -8.90 -0.70 5.24
N SER A 52 -8.63 0.50 5.71
CA SER A 52 -8.89 0.83 7.12
C SER A 52 -10.37 0.77 7.47
N LYS A 53 -11.25 1.26 6.59
CA LYS A 53 -12.71 1.22 6.78
C LYS A 53 -13.25 -0.22 6.77
N ALA A 54 -12.77 -1.06 5.86
CA ALA A 54 -13.20 -2.45 5.78
C ALA A 54 -12.87 -3.21 7.07
N VAL A 55 -11.66 -3.04 7.60
CA VAL A 55 -11.26 -3.67 8.88
C VAL A 55 -12.06 -3.07 10.04
N PHE A 56 -12.25 -1.76 10.08
CA PHE A 56 -13.02 -1.14 11.16
C PHE A 56 -14.50 -1.56 11.14
N ALA A 57 -15.09 -1.79 9.96
CA ALA A 57 -16.42 -2.36 9.85
C ALA A 57 -16.51 -3.75 10.49
N LYS A 58 -15.47 -4.60 10.29
CA LYS A 58 -15.40 -5.92 10.95
C LYS A 58 -15.22 -5.79 12.46
N LEU A 59 -14.47 -4.83 12.94
CA LEU A 59 -14.37 -4.56 14.39
C LEU A 59 -15.73 -4.17 14.98
N LYS A 60 -16.53 -3.38 14.27
CA LYS A 60 -17.92 -3.04 14.68
C LYS A 60 -18.82 -4.27 14.72
N GLU A 61 -18.76 -5.15 13.72
CA GLU A 61 -19.54 -6.40 13.71
C GLU A 61 -19.21 -7.29 14.92
N LEU A 62 -17.97 -7.19 15.45
CA LEU A 62 -17.52 -7.94 16.63
C LEU A 62 -17.75 -7.19 17.96
N GLY A 63 -18.27 -5.97 17.94
CA GLY A 63 -18.44 -5.14 19.14
C GLY A 63 -17.12 -4.60 19.73
N LEU A 64 -16.06 -4.51 18.91
CA LEU A 64 -14.70 -4.13 19.32
C LEU A 64 -14.34 -2.68 18.98
N GLU A 65 -15.24 -1.91 18.38
CA GLU A 65 -15.01 -0.54 17.91
C GLU A 65 -14.65 0.47 19.01
N SER A 66 -14.92 0.13 20.26
CA SER A 66 -14.57 0.95 21.42
C SER A 66 -13.17 0.71 21.94
N GLU A 67 -12.60 -0.48 21.65
CA GLU A 67 -11.26 -0.88 22.09
C GLU A 67 -10.21 -0.65 21.01
N PHE A 68 -10.58 -0.86 19.75
CA PHE A 68 -9.67 -0.87 18.62
C PHE A 68 -9.92 0.27 17.64
N ILE A 69 -8.83 0.69 17.01
CA ILE A 69 -8.85 1.44 15.77
C ILE A 69 -8.20 0.59 14.68
N SER A 70 -8.56 0.83 13.44
CA SER A 70 -7.91 0.23 12.28
C SER A 70 -6.92 1.22 11.68
N LEU A 71 -5.71 0.76 11.38
CA LEU A 71 -4.68 1.50 10.67
C LEU A 71 -4.28 0.72 9.41
N SER A 72 -4.22 1.41 8.29
CA SER A 72 -3.73 0.87 7.01
C SER A 72 -2.68 1.79 6.42
N ASP A 73 -1.89 1.25 5.51
CA ASP A 73 -1.05 2.01 4.59
C ASP A 73 -1.35 1.61 3.14
N ASP A 74 -1.08 2.52 2.23
CA ASP A 74 -0.92 2.22 0.81
C ASP A 74 0.21 3.08 0.25
N SER A 75 1.07 2.47 -0.57
CA SER A 75 2.31 3.13 -0.97
C SER A 75 2.85 2.61 -2.30
N GLY A 76 3.61 3.43 -2.98
CA GLY A 76 4.25 3.06 -4.22
C GLY A 76 5.08 4.17 -4.84
N ILE A 77 5.74 3.85 -5.95
CA ILE A 77 6.57 4.76 -6.71
C ILE A 77 5.81 5.30 -7.93
N SER A 78 5.98 6.58 -8.20
CA SER A 78 5.52 7.23 -9.43
C SER A 78 6.72 7.80 -10.16
N VAL A 79 6.86 7.49 -11.46
CA VAL A 79 7.99 7.88 -12.31
C VAL A 79 7.51 8.86 -13.37
N ASP A 80 8.07 10.05 -13.41
CA ASP A 80 7.60 11.16 -14.25
C ASP A 80 7.64 10.81 -15.75
N ALA A 81 8.75 10.23 -16.23
CA ALA A 81 8.89 9.84 -17.63
C ALA A 81 7.90 8.74 -18.06
N LEU A 82 7.30 8.03 -17.12
CA LEU A 82 6.29 7.00 -17.36
C LEU A 82 4.85 7.51 -17.09
N GLY A 83 4.66 8.83 -17.01
CA GLY A 83 3.36 9.43 -16.74
C GLY A 83 2.80 9.11 -15.34
N GLY A 84 3.68 8.82 -14.39
CA GLY A 84 3.31 8.45 -13.01
C GLY A 84 3.19 6.95 -12.76
N GLU A 85 3.40 6.10 -13.79
CA GLU A 85 3.47 4.64 -13.56
C GLU A 85 4.69 4.29 -12.69
N PRO A 86 4.63 3.18 -11.92
CA PRO A 86 3.49 2.29 -11.69
C PRO A 86 2.40 2.84 -10.76
N GLY A 87 2.65 3.89 -9.96
CA GLY A 87 1.65 4.47 -9.07
C GLY A 87 1.04 3.43 -8.13
N ILE A 88 -0.29 3.41 -8.00
CA ILE A 88 -1.04 2.47 -7.14
C ILE A 88 -0.85 0.99 -7.53
N TYR A 89 -0.25 0.73 -8.67
CA TYR A 89 0.05 -0.63 -9.13
C TYR A 89 1.47 -1.09 -8.79
N SER A 90 2.22 -0.34 -7.99
CA SER A 90 3.63 -0.61 -7.69
C SER A 90 3.89 -2.05 -7.23
N ALA A 91 3.06 -2.59 -6.34
CA ALA A 91 3.21 -3.95 -5.82
C ALA A 91 2.87 -5.07 -6.84
N ARG A 92 2.20 -4.75 -7.94
CA ARG A 92 1.72 -5.69 -8.95
C ARG A 92 2.03 -5.23 -10.39
N TYR A 93 3.04 -4.37 -10.54
CA TYR A 93 3.34 -3.74 -11.82
C TYR A 93 3.68 -4.72 -12.92
N SER A 94 4.42 -5.78 -12.61
CA SER A 94 4.76 -6.83 -13.58
C SER A 94 3.57 -7.67 -14.04
N ASP A 95 2.48 -7.71 -13.26
CA ASP A 95 1.27 -8.44 -13.62
C ASP A 95 0.37 -7.68 -14.61
N ILE A 96 0.66 -6.42 -14.88
CA ILE A 96 -0.09 -5.60 -15.84
C ILE A 96 0.53 -5.76 -17.21
N ASP A 97 -0.26 -6.13 -18.22
CA ASP A 97 0.19 -6.21 -19.61
C ASP A 97 0.29 -4.82 -20.29
N GLU A 98 0.73 -4.79 -21.55
CA GLU A 98 0.87 -3.55 -22.33
C GLU A 98 -0.46 -2.82 -22.59
N ASN A 99 -1.57 -3.51 -22.42
CA ASN A 99 -2.92 -2.96 -22.57
C ASN A 99 -3.53 -2.52 -21.23
N GLY A 100 -2.74 -2.56 -20.14
CA GLY A 100 -3.19 -2.21 -18.78
C GLY A 100 -4.04 -3.27 -18.09
N LYS A 101 -4.09 -4.51 -18.65
CA LYS A 101 -4.87 -5.60 -18.08
C LYS A 101 -4.03 -6.43 -17.12
N MET A 102 -4.62 -6.80 -15.99
CA MET A 102 -4.01 -7.74 -15.04
C MET A 102 -3.91 -9.13 -15.69
N ALA A 103 -2.68 -9.66 -15.81
CA ALA A 103 -2.40 -10.94 -16.46
C ALA A 103 -2.33 -12.10 -15.46
N ALA A 104 -1.40 -12.05 -14.51
CA ALA A 104 -1.18 -13.10 -13.51
C ALA A 104 -0.94 -12.49 -12.14
N LYS A 105 -1.08 -13.27 -11.07
CA LYS A 105 -0.80 -12.82 -9.67
C LYS A 105 0.55 -13.36 -9.20
N ASN A 106 1.62 -13.09 -9.93
CA ASN A 106 2.97 -13.60 -9.62
C ASN A 106 4.01 -12.48 -9.49
N ALA A 107 3.58 -11.23 -9.33
CA ALA A 107 4.49 -10.10 -9.18
C ALA A 107 5.37 -10.27 -7.95
N THR A 108 6.66 -10.04 -8.15
CA THR A 108 7.66 -9.94 -7.10
C THR A 108 8.34 -8.58 -7.19
N ASP A 109 9.00 -8.15 -6.13
CA ASP A 109 9.75 -6.89 -6.17
C ASP A 109 10.80 -6.89 -7.29
N ALA A 110 11.45 -8.03 -7.52
CA ALA A 110 12.40 -8.19 -8.62
C ALA A 110 11.73 -8.03 -9.99
N SER A 111 10.58 -8.68 -10.23
CA SER A 111 9.88 -8.57 -11.51
C SER A 111 9.28 -7.17 -11.74
N ASN A 112 8.83 -6.51 -10.67
CA ASN A 112 8.34 -5.13 -10.75
C ASN A 112 9.49 -4.16 -11.12
N ARG A 113 10.67 -4.31 -10.48
CA ARG A 113 11.87 -3.53 -10.82
C ARG A 113 12.31 -3.79 -12.26
N ALA A 114 12.41 -5.05 -12.67
CA ALA A 114 12.82 -5.42 -14.02
C ALA A 114 11.90 -4.79 -15.09
N LYS A 115 10.59 -4.77 -14.85
CA LYS A 115 9.64 -4.09 -15.73
C LYS A 115 9.87 -2.58 -15.78
N LEU A 116 10.11 -1.95 -14.63
CA LEU A 116 10.38 -0.51 -14.56
C LEU A 116 11.64 -0.15 -15.35
N ILE A 117 12.73 -0.90 -15.17
CA ILE A 117 13.99 -0.76 -15.92
C ILE A 117 13.74 -0.93 -17.42
N CYS A 118 12.99 -1.97 -17.82
CA CYS A 118 12.64 -2.21 -19.22
C CYS A 118 11.88 -1.01 -19.82
N ARG A 119 10.95 -0.42 -19.09
CA ARG A 119 10.17 0.75 -19.54
C ARG A 119 11.07 1.99 -19.71
N LEU A 120 12.01 2.25 -18.79
CA LEU A 120 12.97 3.35 -18.92
C LEU A 120 13.90 3.13 -20.13
N ASN A 121 14.39 1.91 -20.31
CA ASN A 121 15.22 1.54 -21.46
C ASN A 121 14.48 1.71 -22.80
N ALA A 122 13.21 1.37 -22.85
CA ALA A 122 12.38 1.56 -24.07
C ALA A 122 12.25 3.04 -24.46
N LEU A 123 12.39 3.96 -23.51
CA LEU A 123 12.44 5.40 -23.71
C LEU A 123 13.87 5.93 -23.96
N ASN A 124 14.88 5.07 -23.97
CA ASN A 124 16.30 5.43 -24.01
C ASN A 124 16.74 6.38 -22.87
N LEU A 125 16.15 6.21 -21.69
CA LEU A 125 16.45 6.99 -20.50
C LEU A 125 17.33 6.20 -19.54
N GLN A 126 18.37 6.83 -19.00
CA GLN A 126 19.17 6.25 -17.91
C GLN A 126 18.54 6.51 -16.54
N SER A 127 17.81 7.59 -16.41
CA SER A 127 17.07 7.93 -15.19
C SER A 127 15.86 8.79 -15.49
N SER A 128 14.96 8.88 -14.53
CA SER A 128 13.84 9.82 -14.51
C SER A 128 13.56 10.25 -13.09
N LEU A 129 13.14 11.50 -12.92
CA LEU A 129 12.58 11.94 -11.65
C LEU A 129 11.45 11.00 -11.23
N ALA A 130 11.41 10.72 -9.96
CA ALA A 130 10.40 9.87 -9.36
C ALA A 130 10.09 10.32 -7.93
N HIS A 131 8.95 9.91 -7.42
CA HIS A 131 8.65 10.05 -6.01
C HIS A 131 7.98 8.79 -5.48
N TYR A 132 8.31 8.45 -4.25
CA TYR A 132 7.60 7.43 -3.49
C TYR A 132 6.53 8.12 -2.66
N THR A 133 5.30 7.61 -2.75
CA THR A 133 4.18 8.09 -1.95
C THR A 133 3.84 7.03 -0.93
N ALA A 134 3.67 7.42 0.34
CA ALA A 134 3.08 6.58 1.35
C ALA A 134 1.88 7.30 1.98
N CYS A 135 0.72 6.64 1.95
CA CYS A 135 -0.51 7.12 2.57
C CYS A 135 -0.87 6.23 3.74
N ILE A 136 -1.24 6.85 4.85
CA ILE A 136 -1.75 6.16 6.03
C ILE A 136 -3.20 6.57 6.24
N ALA A 137 -4.06 5.60 6.55
CA ALA A 137 -5.44 5.85 6.93
C ALA A 137 -5.74 5.20 8.28
N ILE A 138 -6.49 5.92 9.10
CA ILE A 138 -7.00 5.44 10.38
C ILE A 138 -8.52 5.52 10.36
N SER A 139 -9.19 4.45 10.78
CA SER A 139 -10.63 4.43 11.02
C SER A 139 -10.93 4.08 12.48
N SER A 140 -11.83 4.83 13.07
CA SER A 140 -12.22 4.74 14.48
C SER A 140 -13.71 5.07 14.67
N LYS A 141 -14.23 4.88 15.86
CA LYS A 141 -15.60 5.32 16.21
C LYS A 141 -15.81 6.84 16.13
N PHE A 142 -14.73 7.61 16.09
CA PHE A 142 -14.77 9.08 15.98
C PHE A 142 -14.69 9.58 14.54
N GLY A 143 -14.53 8.69 13.57
CA GLY A 143 -14.36 9.00 12.16
C GLY A 143 -13.09 8.38 11.58
N TYR A 144 -12.68 8.91 10.43
CA TYR A 144 -11.49 8.46 9.72
C TYR A 144 -10.58 9.64 9.38
N TYR A 145 -9.28 9.35 9.33
CA TYR A 145 -8.23 10.33 9.02
C TYR A 145 -7.26 9.72 8.04
N THR A 146 -6.72 10.55 7.16
CA THR A 146 -5.67 10.15 6.22
C THR A 146 -4.55 11.16 6.27
N THR A 147 -3.33 10.67 6.05
CA THR A 147 -2.15 11.51 5.83
C THR A 147 -1.26 10.87 4.78
N HIS A 148 -0.41 11.65 4.15
CA HIS A 148 0.54 11.15 3.16
C HIS A 148 1.88 11.85 3.27
N VAL A 149 2.90 11.18 2.79
CA VAL A 149 4.26 11.71 2.69
C VAL A 149 4.83 11.35 1.33
N PHE A 150 5.68 12.22 0.81
CA PHE A 150 6.42 12.02 -0.43
C PHE A 150 7.91 11.95 -0.14
N MET A 151 8.60 11.04 -0.82
CA MET A 151 10.05 10.97 -0.88
C MET A 151 10.48 11.07 -2.33
N TYR A 152 11.18 12.15 -2.67
CA TYR A 152 11.62 12.44 -4.03
C TYR A 152 13.00 11.85 -4.30
N GLY A 153 13.23 11.42 -5.54
CA GLY A 153 14.49 10.86 -6.00
C GLY A 153 14.44 10.55 -7.48
N ASP A 154 15.35 9.70 -7.92
CA ASP A 154 15.44 9.25 -9.31
C ASP A 154 15.20 7.74 -9.41
N ALA A 155 14.39 7.33 -10.37
CA ALA A 155 14.35 5.97 -10.86
C ALA A 155 15.45 5.81 -11.91
N ILE A 156 16.34 4.84 -11.74
CA ILE A 156 17.45 4.55 -12.66
C ILE A 156 17.21 3.24 -13.40
N ASN A 157 17.82 3.10 -14.58
CA ASN A 157 17.70 1.90 -15.42
C ASN A 157 18.74 0.81 -15.11
N GLU A 158 19.32 0.84 -13.94
CA GLU A 158 20.32 -0.12 -13.44
C GLU A 158 19.77 -0.89 -12.23
N GLU A 159 20.24 -2.15 -12.04
CA GLU A 159 19.90 -2.98 -10.85
C GLU A 159 20.76 -2.63 -9.64
#